data_e70ec00535d76cde024aaf7c5e32e725
#
_entry.id   e70ec00535d76cde024aaf7c5e32e725
#
_cell.length_a   1.000
_cell.length_b   1.000
_cell.length_c   1.000
_cell.angle_alpha   90.00
_cell.angle_beta   90.00
_cell.angle_gamma   90.00
#
_symmetry.space_group_name_H-M   'P 1'
#
loop_
_entity.id
_entity.type
_entity.pdbx_description
1 polymer ?
#
loop_
_entity_poly.entity_id
_entity_poly.type
_entity_poly.pdbx_seq_one_letter_code
_entity_poly.pdbx_strand_id
1 'polypeptide(L)'
;MIEMKSTLIIKRTFQAPREKVFAAWTEAEALKKWWGTEGHTVPSVEMDFSEGGKYRVEMRTDEGESFHLNGAFVEIRPPERLVFTFRWERGDWDYPETLVRVDFTQQGDETTVTLTHEGFPDENMRGEHQGGWVECLDNLRAYLGG
;
A
#
# COMPACT_ATOMS: atom_id res chain seq x y z
N MET A 1 26.03 17.53 7.27
CA MET A 1 25.81 16.09 7.06
C MET A 1 24.43 15.86 6.42
N ILE A 2 24.41 15.05 5.42
CA ILE A 2 23.14 14.72 4.76
C ILE A 2 22.48 13.60 5.54
N GLU A 3 21.27 13.83 5.98
CA GLU A 3 20.49 12.81 6.63
C GLU A 3 19.85 11.94 5.57
N MET A 4 20.13 10.64 5.60
CA MET A 4 19.55 9.70 4.67
C MET A 4 18.35 9.03 5.32
N LYS A 5 17.19 9.24 4.75
CA LYS A 5 15.98 8.59 5.21
C LYS A 5 15.94 7.16 4.72
N SER A 6 15.41 6.29 5.53
CA SER A 6 15.31 4.87 5.20
C SER A 6 14.30 4.63 4.09
N THR A 7 14.64 3.70 3.20
CA THR A 7 13.80 3.28 2.09
C THR A 7 13.66 1.77 2.13
N LEU A 8 12.45 1.32 1.82
CA LEU A 8 12.16 -0.10 1.73
C LEU A 8 11.77 -0.44 0.30
N ILE A 9 12.27 -1.56 -0.22
CA ILE A 9 11.95 -2.02 -1.57
C ILE A 9 11.59 -3.50 -1.49
N ILE A 10 10.41 -3.85 -2.03
CA ILE A 10 9.94 -5.24 -2.09
C ILE A 10 9.51 -5.55 -3.52
N LYS A 11 9.96 -6.71 -4.03
CA LYS A 11 9.50 -7.22 -5.33
C LYS A 11 8.73 -8.51 -5.12
N ARG A 12 7.59 -8.62 -5.78
CA ARG A 12 6.77 -9.83 -5.77
C ARG A 12 6.21 -10.09 -7.16
N THR A 13 6.18 -11.35 -7.54
CA THR A 13 5.60 -11.76 -8.83
C THR A 13 4.27 -12.46 -8.58
N PHE A 14 3.25 -12.04 -9.32
CA PHE A 14 1.89 -12.57 -9.21
C PHE A 14 1.48 -13.23 -10.52
N GLN A 15 0.74 -14.34 -10.43
CA GLN A 15 0.25 -15.09 -11.58
C GLN A 15 -1.05 -14.46 -12.10
N ALA A 16 -0.94 -13.23 -12.61
CA ALA A 16 -2.09 -12.48 -13.11
C ALA A 16 -1.60 -11.39 -14.08
N PRO A 17 -2.42 -10.99 -15.04
CA PRO A 17 -2.05 -9.91 -15.96
C PRO A 17 -1.99 -8.57 -15.21
N ARG A 18 -1.20 -7.66 -15.75
CA ARG A 18 -0.92 -6.36 -15.13
C ARG A 18 -2.17 -5.55 -14.84
N GLU A 19 -3.12 -5.57 -15.74
CA GLU A 19 -4.38 -4.85 -15.58
C GLU A 19 -5.17 -5.34 -14.36
N LYS A 20 -5.16 -6.63 -14.13
CA LYS A 20 -5.84 -7.24 -12.99
C LYS A 20 -5.16 -6.89 -11.68
N VAL A 21 -3.82 -6.91 -11.66
CA VAL A 21 -3.05 -6.56 -10.47
C VAL A 21 -3.22 -5.07 -10.17
N PHE A 22 -3.15 -4.22 -11.18
CA PHE A 22 -3.35 -2.78 -11.02
C PHE A 22 -4.75 -2.48 -10.47
N ALA A 23 -5.79 -3.15 -10.98
CA ALA A 23 -7.16 -2.96 -10.50
C ALA A 23 -7.30 -3.31 -9.02
N ALA A 24 -6.58 -4.33 -8.54
CA ALA A 24 -6.62 -4.71 -7.13
C ALA A 24 -6.10 -3.60 -6.22
N TRP A 25 -5.20 -2.76 -6.70
CA TRP A 25 -4.64 -1.63 -5.94
C TRP A 25 -5.49 -0.37 -6.02
N THR A 26 -6.38 -0.28 -6.99
CA THR A 26 -7.05 0.98 -7.33
C THR A 26 -8.56 0.97 -7.18
N GLU A 27 -9.12 -0.16 -6.79
CA GLU A 27 -10.57 -0.29 -6.54
C GLU A 27 -10.81 -0.49 -5.05
N ALA A 28 -11.68 0.35 -4.49
CA ALA A 28 -11.96 0.35 -3.05
C ALA A 28 -12.42 -1.03 -2.55
N GLU A 29 -13.33 -1.67 -3.29
CA GLU A 29 -13.85 -2.98 -2.89
C GLU A 29 -12.79 -4.07 -2.92
N ALA A 30 -11.83 -3.98 -3.85
CA ALA A 30 -10.72 -4.91 -3.91
C ALA A 30 -9.77 -4.72 -2.72
N LEU A 31 -9.43 -3.46 -2.41
CA LEU A 31 -8.55 -3.14 -1.30
C LEU A 31 -9.07 -3.67 0.03
N LYS A 32 -10.37 -3.62 0.26
CA LYS A 32 -10.96 -4.15 1.49
C LYS A 32 -10.68 -5.64 1.70
N LYS A 33 -10.39 -6.37 0.63
CA LYS A 33 -10.24 -7.82 0.67
C LYS A 33 -8.83 -8.28 0.96
N TRP A 34 -7.82 -7.47 0.66
CA TRP A 34 -6.43 -7.89 0.85
C TRP A 34 -5.60 -6.94 1.71
N TRP A 35 -6.02 -5.70 1.86
CA TRP A 35 -5.27 -4.73 2.66
C TRP A 35 -5.35 -5.10 4.14
N GLY A 36 -4.21 -4.92 4.84
CA GLY A 36 -4.15 -5.11 6.27
C GLY A 36 -3.29 -6.29 6.69
N THR A 37 -2.96 -6.31 7.97
CA THR A 37 -2.18 -7.39 8.58
C THR A 37 -3.09 -8.26 9.44
N GLU A 38 -2.55 -9.38 9.92
CA GLU A 38 -3.30 -10.27 10.81
C GLU A 38 -3.84 -9.51 12.02
N GLY A 39 -5.08 -9.77 12.38
CA GLY A 39 -5.73 -9.10 13.51
C GLY A 39 -6.40 -7.79 13.14
N HIS A 40 -6.47 -7.47 11.84
CA HIS A 40 -7.10 -6.24 11.36
C HIS A 40 -8.13 -6.53 10.28
N THR A 41 -9.16 -5.68 10.23
CA THR A 41 -10.11 -5.67 9.12
C THR A 41 -10.12 -4.27 8.52
N VAL A 42 -10.68 -4.13 7.32
CA VAL A 42 -10.80 -2.85 6.62
C VAL A 42 -12.28 -2.59 6.35
N PRO A 43 -13.00 -1.94 7.31
CA PRO A 43 -14.44 -1.69 7.14
C PRO A 43 -14.78 -0.72 6.04
N SER A 44 -13.92 0.25 5.75
CA SER A 44 -14.21 1.24 4.71
C SER A 44 -12.95 1.70 3.99
N VAL A 45 -13.12 2.03 2.72
CA VAL A 45 -12.09 2.67 1.90
C VAL A 45 -12.78 3.79 1.14
N GLU A 46 -12.29 5.01 1.31
CA GLU A 46 -12.74 6.16 0.54
C GLU A 46 -11.61 6.59 -0.36
N MET A 47 -11.89 6.80 -1.64
CA MET A 47 -10.85 7.28 -2.54
C MET A 47 -11.44 8.07 -3.70
N ASP A 48 -10.76 9.17 -4.00
CA ASP A 48 -10.95 9.93 -5.23
C ASP A 48 -9.79 9.54 -6.14
N PHE A 49 -10.01 8.57 -7.00
CA PHE A 49 -8.95 7.99 -7.82
C PHE A 49 -8.63 8.87 -9.01
N SER A 50 -7.91 9.95 -8.75
CA SER A 50 -7.40 10.89 -9.74
C SER A 50 -6.11 11.50 -9.20
N GLU A 51 -5.25 12.01 -10.07
CA GLU A 51 -4.04 12.70 -9.60
C GLU A 51 -4.45 13.92 -8.79
N GLY A 52 -3.88 14.03 -7.59
CA GLY A 52 -4.27 15.06 -6.62
C GLY A 52 -5.45 14.65 -5.74
N GLY A 53 -6.14 13.56 -6.08
CA GLY A 53 -7.25 13.05 -5.28
C GLY A 53 -6.76 12.40 -4.00
N LYS A 54 -7.61 12.36 -2.98
CA LYS A 54 -7.26 11.83 -1.66
C LYS A 54 -7.87 10.45 -1.43
N TYR A 55 -7.23 9.68 -0.55
CA TYR A 55 -7.79 8.42 -0.09
C TYR A 55 -7.70 8.31 1.42
N ARG A 56 -8.56 7.50 1.98
CA ARG A 56 -8.57 7.21 3.43
C ARG A 56 -9.06 5.79 3.63
N VAL A 57 -8.29 4.99 4.36
CA VAL A 57 -8.60 3.59 4.65
C VAL A 57 -8.84 3.46 6.15
N GLU A 58 -10.00 2.93 6.53
CA GLU A 58 -10.26 2.62 7.92
C GLU A 58 -9.75 1.21 8.22
N MET A 59 -8.95 1.10 9.28
CA MET A 59 -8.48 -0.18 9.78
C MET A 59 -9.04 -0.40 11.18
N ARG A 60 -9.43 -1.63 11.46
CA ARG A 60 -10.01 -1.97 12.76
C ARG A 60 -9.33 -3.21 13.33
N THR A 61 -8.91 -3.12 14.61
CA THR A 61 -8.30 -4.23 15.32
C THR A 61 -9.38 -5.21 15.79
N ASP A 62 -8.96 -6.42 16.17
CA ASP A 62 -9.87 -7.43 16.74
C ASP A 62 -10.51 -6.95 18.05
N GLU A 63 -9.89 -6.01 18.76
CA GLU A 63 -10.43 -5.42 19.98
C GLU A 63 -11.38 -4.27 19.70
N GLY A 64 -11.59 -3.92 18.43
CA GLY A 64 -12.54 -2.88 18.05
C GLY A 64 -11.96 -1.47 17.96
N GLU A 65 -10.66 -1.29 18.12
CA GLU A 65 -10.01 -0.01 17.92
C GLU A 65 -9.97 0.32 16.43
N SER A 66 -10.40 1.53 16.05
CA SER A 66 -10.30 1.99 14.66
C SER A 66 -9.21 3.03 14.52
N PHE A 67 -8.46 2.95 13.44
CA PHE A 67 -7.50 3.97 13.05
C PHE A 67 -7.48 4.05 11.52
N HIS A 68 -6.80 5.05 10.98
CA HIS A 68 -6.88 5.32 9.55
C HIS A 68 -5.51 5.46 8.93
N LEU A 69 -5.48 5.20 7.62
CA LEU A 69 -4.36 5.51 6.74
C LEU A 69 -4.88 6.51 5.72
N ASN A 70 -4.15 7.57 5.46
CA ASN A 70 -4.57 8.55 4.46
C ASN A 70 -3.41 8.96 3.56
N GLY A 71 -3.76 9.58 2.45
CA GLY A 71 -2.79 10.13 1.53
C GLY A 71 -3.46 10.73 0.32
N ALA A 72 -2.64 11.07 -0.67
CA ALA A 72 -3.09 11.61 -1.94
C ALA A 72 -2.36 10.90 -3.07
N PHE A 73 -3.04 10.76 -4.21
CA PHE A 73 -2.44 10.18 -5.41
C PHE A 73 -1.56 11.23 -6.09
N VAL A 74 -0.29 10.90 -6.28
CA VAL A 74 0.69 11.80 -6.90
C VAL A 74 0.80 11.51 -8.39
N GLU A 75 0.84 10.24 -8.77
CA GLU A 75 0.94 9.83 -10.16
C GLU A 75 0.09 8.59 -10.38
N ILE A 76 -0.72 8.61 -11.42
CA ILE A 76 -1.54 7.46 -11.82
C ILE A 76 -1.26 7.18 -13.29
N ARG A 77 -0.60 6.05 -13.56
CA ARG A 77 -0.21 5.67 -14.92
C ARG A 77 -0.65 4.23 -15.17
N PRO A 78 -1.94 4.01 -15.50
CA PRO A 78 -2.46 2.65 -15.68
C PRO A 78 -1.87 1.97 -16.92
N PRO A 79 -1.57 0.71 -16.86
CA PRO A 79 -1.48 -0.15 -15.68
C PRO A 79 -0.03 -0.31 -15.19
N GLU A 80 0.81 0.72 -15.37
CA GLU A 80 2.26 0.66 -15.20
C GLU A 80 2.74 1.14 -13.84
N ARG A 81 2.15 2.20 -13.30
CA ARG A 81 2.67 2.85 -12.09
C ARG A 81 1.59 3.55 -11.29
N LEU A 82 1.77 3.50 -9.98
CA LEU A 82 0.94 4.21 -9.01
C LEU A 82 1.86 4.82 -7.97
N VAL A 83 1.73 6.12 -7.71
CA VAL A 83 2.50 6.81 -6.67
C VAL A 83 1.52 7.54 -5.77
N PHE A 84 1.68 7.37 -4.46
CA PHE A 84 0.78 8.01 -3.51
C PHE A 84 1.51 8.30 -2.19
N THR A 85 1.06 9.33 -1.47
CA THR A 85 1.56 9.62 -0.14
C THR A 85 0.88 8.69 0.86
N PHE A 86 1.50 8.53 2.04
CA PHE A 86 1.11 7.51 2.99
C PHE A 86 1.35 8.04 4.41
N ARG A 87 0.28 8.18 5.17
CA ARG A 87 0.36 8.72 6.53
C ARG A 87 -0.68 8.05 7.43
N TRP A 88 -0.21 7.55 8.57
CA TRP A 88 -1.10 6.95 9.56
C TRP A 88 -1.81 8.02 10.39
N GLU A 89 -3.04 7.72 10.78
CA GLU A 89 -3.82 8.50 11.75
C GLU A 89 -4.20 7.54 12.88
N ARG A 90 -3.48 7.60 13.98
CA ARG A 90 -3.73 6.71 15.11
C ARG A 90 -3.42 7.42 16.41
N GLY A 91 -4.45 7.65 17.23
CA GLY A 91 -4.32 8.39 18.47
C GLY A 91 -3.86 9.81 18.23
N ASP A 92 -3.05 10.34 19.14
CA ASP A 92 -2.57 11.72 19.08
C ASP A 92 -1.16 11.83 18.46
N TRP A 93 -0.66 10.74 17.88
CA TRP A 93 0.67 10.73 17.28
C TRP A 93 0.67 11.47 15.95
N ASP A 94 1.69 12.27 15.74
CA ASP A 94 1.92 12.97 14.48
C ASP A 94 2.85 12.13 13.61
N TYR A 95 2.26 11.19 12.87
CA TYR A 95 3.04 10.31 12.01
C TYR A 95 3.58 11.06 10.80
N PRO A 96 4.78 10.72 10.35
CA PRO A 96 5.35 11.36 9.16
C PRO A 96 4.60 10.95 7.90
N GLU A 97 4.56 11.87 6.95
CA GLU A 97 4.09 11.56 5.61
C GLU A 97 5.23 10.89 4.86
N THR A 98 4.95 9.74 4.28
CA THR A 98 5.91 8.98 3.48
C THR A 98 5.38 8.83 2.06
N LEU A 99 6.18 8.26 1.17
CA LEU A 99 5.82 8.14 -0.25
C LEU A 99 5.95 6.69 -0.69
N VAL A 100 4.91 6.19 -1.37
CA VAL A 100 4.89 4.84 -1.92
C VAL A 100 4.81 4.90 -3.43
N ARG A 101 5.69 4.17 -4.10
CA ARG A 101 5.65 3.98 -5.54
C ARG A 101 5.48 2.49 -5.83
N VAL A 102 4.53 2.15 -6.67
CA VAL A 102 4.27 0.78 -7.07
C VAL A 102 4.41 0.71 -8.59
N ASP A 103 5.35 -0.10 -9.05
CA ASP A 103 5.58 -0.33 -10.48
C ASP A 103 5.10 -1.74 -10.83
N PHE A 104 4.36 -1.86 -11.93
CA PHE A 104 3.75 -3.12 -12.38
C PHE A 104 4.39 -3.49 -13.71
N THR A 105 5.22 -4.53 -13.71
CA THR A 105 5.94 -4.97 -14.91
C THR A 105 5.41 -6.34 -15.34
N GLN A 106 4.82 -6.41 -16.52
CA GLN A 106 4.28 -7.67 -17.03
C GLN A 106 5.31 -8.45 -17.84
N GLN A 107 5.38 -9.74 -17.58
CA GLN A 107 6.22 -10.68 -18.32
C GLN A 107 5.36 -11.91 -18.62
N GLY A 108 4.87 -12.02 -19.88
CA GLY A 108 3.96 -13.09 -20.24
C GLY A 108 2.65 -12.98 -19.44
N ASP A 109 2.30 -14.02 -18.72
CA ASP A 109 1.08 -14.07 -17.91
C ASP A 109 1.28 -13.64 -16.48
N GLU A 110 2.49 -13.19 -16.14
CA GLU A 110 2.84 -12.80 -14.78
C GLU A 110 3.11 -11.32 -14.69
N THR A 111 2.91 -10.77 -13.49
CA THR A 111 3.22 -9.37 -13.21
C THR A 111 4.15 -9.29 -12.00
N THR A 112 5.27 -8.60 -12.16
CA THR A 112 6.15 -8.29 -11.04
C THR A 112 5.80 -6.91 -10.51
N VAL A 113 5.45 -6.86 -9.24
CA VAL A 113 5.19 -5.62 -8.52
C VAL A 113 6.47 -5.22 -7.79
N THR A 114 6.97 -4.01 -8.06
CA THR A 114 8.08 -3.43 -7.33
C THR A 114 7.53 -2.30 -6.49
N LEU A 115 7.54 -2.48 -5.18
CA LEU A 115 7.05 -1.49 -4.24
C LEU A 115 8.23 -0.78 -3.60
N THR A 116 8.25 0.55 -3.70
CA THR A 116 9.26 1.40 -3.06
C THR A 116 8.55 2.31 -2.08
N HIS A 117 8.89 2.22 -0.80
CA HIS A 117 8.30 3.05 0.25
C HIS A 117 9.44 3.82 0.92
N GLU A 118 9.41 5.14 0.78
CA GLU A 118 10.53 5.97 1.22
C GLU A 118 10.07 7.11 2.13
N GLY A 119 11.04 7.69 2.84
CA GLY A 119 10.78 8.82 3.72
C GLY A 119 10.62 8.43 5.18
N PHE A 120 10.97 7.21 5.55
CA PHE A 120 10.92 6.80 6.96
C PHE A 120 11.98 7.56 7.76
N PRO A 121 11.61 8.04 8.96
CA PRO A 121 12.57 8.77 9.79
C PRO A 121 13.69 7.92 10.36
N ASP A 122 13.48 6.60 10.47
CA ASP A 122 14.48 5.69 11.03
C ASP A 122 14.30 4.26 10.54
N GLU A 123 15.28 3.41 10.82
CA GLU A 123 15.29 2.01 10.42
C GLU A 123 14.23 1.17 11.12
N ASN A 124 13.89 1.53 12.34
CA ASN A 124 12.89 0.81 13.11
C ASN A 124 11.51 0.91 12.44
N MET A 125 11.13 2.12 12.06
CA MET A 125 9.86 2.35 11.38
C MET A 125 9.82 1.68 10.01
N ARG A 126 10.94 1.75 9.26
CA ARG A 126 11.07 1.06 7.98
C ARG A 126 10.86 -0.44 8.14
N GLY A 127 11.48 -1.06 9.14
CA GLY A 127 11.37 -2.49 9.39
C GLY A 127 9.97 -2.93 9.74
N GLU A 128 9.26 -2.13 10.55
CA GLU A 128 7.86 -2.41 10.89
C GLU A 128 6.97 -2.39 9.65
N HIS A 129 7.17 -1.43 8.76
CA HIS A 129 6.40 -1.33 7.53
C HIS A 129 6.76 -2.44 6.54
N GLN A 130 8.02 -2.89 6.53
CA GLN A 130 8.41 -4.02 5.69
C GLN A 130 7.60 -5.27 6.06
N GLY A 131 7.48 -5.56 7.36
CA GLY A 131 6.69 -6.68 7.84
C GLY A 131 5.22 -6.56 7.45
N GLY A 132 4.65 -5.38 7.61
CA GLY A 132 3.26 -5.11 7.23
C GLY A 132 3.03 -5.29 5.73
N TRP A 133 3.93 -4.78 4.90
CA TRP A 133 3.81 -4.95 3.44
C TRP A 133 3.91 -6.41 3.01
N VAL A 134 4.80 -7.19 3.63
CA VAL A 134 4.92 -8.62 3.33
C VAL A 134 3.60 -9.32 3.56
N GLU A 135 2.93 -9.06 4.69
CA GLU A 135 1.61 -9.64 4.97
C GLU A 135 0.55 -9.20 3.97
N CYS A 136 0.52 -7.91 3.65
CA CYS A 136 -0.43 -7.38 2.66
C CYS A 136 -0.23 -8.02 1.29
N LEU A 137 1.02 -8.17 0.87
CA LEU A 137 1.32 -8.76 -0.45
C LEU A 137 1.02 -10.25 -0.48
N ASP A 138 1.16 -10.96 0.65
CA ASP A 138 0.74 -12.35 0.75
C ASP A 138 -0.78 -12.46 0.61
N ASN A 139 -1.52 -11.53 1.24
CA ASN A 139 -2.98 -11.47 1.10
C ASN A 139 -3.39 -11.17 -0.34
N LEU A 140 -2.66 -10.26 -0.99
CA LEU A 140 -2.91 -9.93 -2.39
C LEU A 140 -2.73 -11.14 -3.29
N ARG A 141 -1.68 -11.94 -3.03
CA ARG A 141 -1.47 -13.18 -3.78
C ARG A 141 -2.66 -14.12 -3.64
N ALA A 142 -3.15 -14.31 -2.43
CA ALA A 142 -4.32 -15.15 -2.20
C ALA A 142 -5.56 -14.60 -2.90
N TYR A 143 -5.74 -13.29 -2.85
CA TYR A 143 -6.87 -12.62 -3.52
C TYR A 143 -6.84 -12.81 -5.04
N LEU A 144 -5.65 -12.78 -5.62
CA LEU A 144 -5.48 -12.92 -7.07
C LEU A 144 -5.49 -14.39 -7.53
N GLY A 145 -5.47 -15.34 -6.59
CA GLY A 145 -5.49 -16.77 -6.92
C GLY A 145 -4.11 -17.36 -7.17
N GLY A 146 -3.08 -16.71 -6.71
CA GLY A 146 -1.71 -17.17 -6.88
C GLY A 146 -0.78 -16.02 -7.09
#